data_5fe2ba1d360bd2a9cb4cfe61ca9c51b8
#
_entry.id   5fe2ba1d360bd2a9cb4cfe61ca9c51b8
#
_cell.length_a   1.000
_cell.length_b   1.000
_cell.length_c   1.000
_cell.angle_alpha   90.00
_cell.angle_beta   90.00
_cell.angle_gamma   90.00
#
_symmetry.space_group_name_H-M   'P 1'
#
loop_
_entity.id
_entity.type
_entity.pdbx_description
1 polymer ?
#
loop_
_entity_poly.entity_id
_entity_poly.type
_entity_poly.pdbx_seq_one_letter_code
_entity_poly.pdbx_strand_id
1 'polypeptide(L)'
;MKKLFLFLLAFTFISSDVFAAYDQALALFQEKKYQESLAILGQDLVVADDFKPGSPNYKIRFLAAHNHWKLGNADSASAHFRRCMAIDKTKVDPYIDLAIFLTEKGRLNEASSIVEDGLNIKEDPMLFWVLGRISYQKKNYSRAKELLEKANSMDPEFYFSYNDLGLVLMKLGKFGDANTAFSVALAIYPESAEINTNIAQSFIMMGKSNDAESYAKKALELLPDNEMIKNIVKKIEENKKK
;
A
#
# COMPACT_ATOMS: atom_id res chain seq x y z
N MET A 1 0.63 -51.96 -6.83
CA MET A 1 -0.07 -50.98 -7.69
C MET A 1 -1.27 -50.30 -7.03
N LYS A 2 -2.15 -50.98 -6.29
CA LYS A 2 -3.32 -50.34 -5.63
C LYS A 2 -2.98 -49.30 -4.55
N LYS A 3 -1.86 -49.45 -3.80
CA LYS A 3 -1.46 -48.50 -2.75
C LYS A 3 -0.88 -47.18 -3.33
N LEU A 4 -0.28 -47.21 -4.51
CA LEU A 4 0.26 -46.03 -5.17
C LEU A 4 -0.86 -45.13 -5.74
N PHE A 5 -1.95 -45.75 -6.21
CA PHE A 5 -3.10 -45.04 -6.76
C PHE A 5 -3.94 -44.33 -5.67
N LEU A 6 -4.02 -44.90 -4.47
CA LEU A 6 -4.68 -44.27 -3.32
C LEU A 6 -3.89 -43.06 -2.81
N PHE A 7 -2.55 -43.09 -2.89
CA PHE A 7 -1.70 -41.98 -2.47
C PHE A 7 -1.79 -40.80 -3.46
N LEU A 8 -1.89 -41.07 -4.76
CA LEU A 8 -2.09 -40.05 -5.79
C LEU A 8 -3.49 -39.41 -5.71
N LEU A 9 -4.53 -40.17 -5.42
CA LEU A 9 -5.89 -39.68 -5.23
C LEU A 9 -5.98 -38.83 -3.94
N ALA A 10 -5.35 -39.24 -2.84
CA ALA A 10 -5.31 -38.45 -1.61
C ALA A 10 -4.59 -37.11 -1.81
N PHE A 11 -3.49 -37.09 -2.60
CA PHE A 11 -2.73 -35.88 -2.87
C PHE A 11 -3.49 -34.88 -3.78
N THR A 12 -4.27 -35.39 -4.74
CA THR A 12 -5.12 -34.56 -5.60
C THR A 12 -6.36 -34.03 -4.86
N PHE A 13 -6.94 -34.77 -3.94
CA PHE A 13 -8.05 -34.32 -3.09
C PHE A 13 -7.60 -33.26 -2.09
N ILE A 14 -6.46 -33.43 -1.44
CA ILE A 14 -5.90 -32.42 -0.50
C ILE A 14 -5.62 -31.10 -1.23
N SER A 15 -5.14 -31.12 -2.48
CA SER A 15 -4.89 -29.89 -3.23
C SER A 15 -6.16 -29.14 -3.62
N SER A 16 -7.24 -29.85 -4.01
CA SER A 16 -8.52 -29.24 -4.36
C SER A 16 -9.21 -28.58 -3.14
N ASP A 17 -9.17 -29.23 -1.99
CA ASP A 17 -9.77 -28.74 -0.76
C ASP A 17 -9.01 -27.52 -0.21
N VAL A 18 -7.68 -27.50 -0.30
CA VAL A 18 -6.85 -26.35 0.07
C VAL A 18 -7.13 -25.12 -0.80
N PHE A 19 -7.31 -25.32 -2.12
CA PHE A 19 -7.68 -24.21 -3.01
C PHE A 19 -9.10 -23.70 -2.74
N ALA A 20 -10.06 -24.58 -2.49
CA ALA A 20 -11.43 -24.19 -2.15
C ALA A 20 -11.48 -23.40 -0.82
N ALA A 21 -10.74 -23.84 0.19
CA ALA A 21 -10.62 -23.13 1.46
C ALA A 21 -9.93 -21.76 1.30
N TYR A 22 -8.89 -21.66 0.46
CA TYR A 22 -8.25 -20.38 0.15
C TYR A 22 -9.23 -19.41 -0.53
N ASP A 23 -9.99 -19.86 -1.53
CA ASP A 23 -10.96 -19.03 -2.25
C ASP A 23 -12.08 -18.53 -1.31
N GLN A 24 -12.56 -19.39 -0.41
CA GLN A 24 -13.52 -19.01 0.62
C GLN A 24 -12.94 -17.98 1.59
N ALA A 25 -11.70 -18.17 2.06
CA ALA A 25 -11.03 -17.22 2.94
C ALA A 25 -10.79 -15.88 2.26
N LEU A 26 -10.44 -15.88 0.96
CA LEU A 26 -10.27 -14.67 0.16
C LEU A 26 -11.59 -13.90 0.00
N ALA A 27 -12.72 -14.60 -0.23
CA ALA A 27 -14.04 -13.97 -0.28
C ALA A 27 -14.38 -13.28 1.05
N LEU A 28 -14.15 -13.96 2.18
CA LEU A 28 -14.35 -13.38 3.52
C LEU A 28 -13.44 -12.16 3.77
N PHE A 29 -12.20 -12.19 3.28
CA PHE A 29 -11.30 -11.04 3.35
C PHE A 29 -11.86 -9.83 2.58
N GLN A 30 -12.39 -10.06 1.37
CA GLN A 30 -13.02 -9.01 0.55
C GLN A 30 -14.27 -8.42 1.23
N GLU A 31 -15.02 -9.25 1.95
CA GLU A 31 -16.15 -8.83 2.81
C GLU A 31 -15.71 -8.16 4.13
N LYS A 32 -14.40 -7.97 4.35
CA LYS A 32 -13.80 -7.43 5.59
C LYS A 32 -14.03 -8.30 6.83
N LYS A 33 -14.38 -9.57 6.67
CA LYS A 33 -14.56 -10.57 7.72
C LYS A 33 -13.22 -11.25 8.05
N TYR A 34 -12.26 -10.48 8.52
CA TYR A 34 -10.86 -10.89 8.64
C TYR A 34 -10.64 -12.04 9.62
N GLN A 35 -11.38 -12.08 10.73
CA GLN A 35 -11.28 -13.17 11.71
C GLN A 35 -11.82 -14.49 11.16
N GLU A 36 -12.95 -14.46 10.46
CA GLU A 36 -13.53 -15.64 9.82
C GLU A 36 -12.60 -16.17 8.70
N SER A 37 -12.03 -15.27 7.90
CA SER A 37 -11.00 -15.62 6.91
C SER A 37 -9.81 -16.35 7.57
N LEU A 38 -9.29 -15.83 8.69
CA LEU A 38 -8.19 -16.48 9.44
C LEU A 38 -8.59 -17.85 10.00
N ALA A 39 -9.85 -18.02 10.46
CA ALA A 39 -10.31 -19.30 11.00
C ALA A 39 -10.27 -20.41 9.93
N ILE A 40 -10.59 -20.08 8.69
CA ILE A 40 -10.49 -21.02 7.56
C ILE A 40 -9.03 -21.30 7.23
N LEU A 41 -8.20 -20.26 7.09
CA LEU A 41 -6.76 -20.41 6.80
C LEU A 41 -6.02 -21.17 7.89
N GLY A 42 -6.44 -21.04 9.15
CA GLY A 42 -5.83 -21.70 10.31
C GLY A 42 -5.91 -23.22 10.27
N GLN A 43 -6.92 -23.79 9.64
CA GLN A 43 -7.06 -25.25 9.47
C GLN A 43 -6.04 -25.78 8.46
N ASP A 44 -5.69 -25.02 7.43
CA ASP A 44 -4.77 -25.40 6.37
C ASP A 44 -3.32 -25.03 6.66
N LEU A 45 -3.08 -24.00 7.48
CA LEU A 45 -1.73 -23.57 7.89
C LEU A 45 -0.98 -24.63 8.72
N VAL A 46 -1.71 -25.57 9.33
CA VAL A 46 -1.14 -26.66 10.15
C VAL A 46 -0.57 -27.80 9.29
N VAL A 47 -0.99 -27.92 8.01
CA VAL A 47 -0.73 -29.12 7.21
C VAL A 47 0.59 -29.07 6.42
N ALA A 48 1.21 -27.91 6.21
CA ALA A 48 2.38 -27.89 5.33
C ALA A 48 3.39 -26.79 5.64
N ASP A 49 4.49 -27.14 6.26
CA ASP A 49 5.77 -26.42 6.21
C ASP A 49 6.49 -26.70 4.87
N ASP A 50 5.78 -26.57 3.76
CA ASP A 50 6.36 -26.77 2.43
C ASP A 50 6.96 -25.45 1.94
N PHE A 51 8.29 -25.35 2.03
CA PHE A 51 9.09 -24.19 1.62
C PHE A 51 9.43 -24.19 0.10
N LYS A 52 8.65 -24.87 -0.73
CA LYS A 52 8.90 -24.88 -2.17
C LYS A 52 8.27 -23.67 -2.85
N PRO A 53 8.98 -23.00 -3.77
CA PRO A 53 8.41 -21.97 -4.62
C PRO A 53 7.18 -22.50 -5.35
N GLY A 54 6.10 -21.68 -5.40
CA GLY A 54 4.83 -22.09 -6.01
C GLY A 54 3.91 -22.94 -5.13
N SER A 55 4.33 -23.28 -3.90
CA SER A 55 3.47 -23.92 -2.90
C SER A 55 2.22 -23.09 -2.62
N PRO A 56 1.01 -23.70 -2.46
CA PRO A 56 -0.19 -23.01 -2.01
C PRO A 56 0.01 -22.28 -0.67
N ASN A 57 0.96 -22.72 0.16
CA ASN A 57 1.31 -22.10 1.43
C ASN A 57 1.73 -20.64 1.29
N TYR A 58 2.36 -20.25 0.17
CA TYR A 58 2.69 -18.85 -0.06
C TYR A 58 1.42 -17.97 -0.06
N LYS A 59 0.41 -18.34 -0.87
CA LYS A 59 -0.86 -17.60 -0.97
C LYS A 59 -1.62 -17.56 0.35
N ILE A 60 -1.68 -18.70 1.04
CA ILE A 60 -2.34 -18.84 2.35
C ILE A 60 -1.68 -17.92 3.37
N ARG A 61 -0.35 -17.96 3.48
CA ARG A 61 0.38 -17.11 4.42
C ARG A 61 0.33 -15.63 4.05
N PHE A 62 0.34 -15.33 2.76
CA PHE A 62 0.21 -13.96 2.29
C PHE A 62 -1.15 -13.37 2.65
N LEU A 63 -2.24 -14.12 2.43
CA LEU A 63 -3.58 -13.72 2.84
C LEU A 63 -3.72 -13.63 4.36
N ALA A 64 -3.13 -14.55 5.11
CA ALA A 64 -3.11 -14.50 6.58
C ALA A 64 -2.36 -13.26 7.09
N ALA A 65 -1.24 -12.87 6.47
CA ALA A 65 -0.51 -11.65 6.79
C ALA A 65 -1.40 -10.41 6.63
N HIS A 66 -2.13 -10.31 5.52
CA HIS A 66 -3.05 -9.21 5.28
C HIS A 66 -4.23 -9.18 6.25
N ASN A 67 -4.81 -10.34 6.60
CA ASN A 67 -5.85 -10.42 7.63
C ASN A 67 -5.32 -9.89 8.98
N HIS A 68 -4.16 -10.35 9.42
CA HIS A 68 -3.53 -9.87 10.65
C HIS A 68 -3.19 -8.38 10.60
N TRP A 69 -2.75 -7.87 9.44
CA TRP A 69 -2.54 -6.43 9.22
C TRP A 69 -3.83 -5.65 9.45
N LYS A 70 -4.94 -6.06 8.80
CA LYS A 70 -6.25 -5.40 8.93
C LYS A 70 -6.81 -5.45 10.35
N LEU A 71 -6.49 -6.49 11.11
CA LEU A 71 -6.84 -6.64 12.53
C LEU A 71 -5.88 -5.90 13.49
N GLY A 72 -4.80 -5.31 12.98
CA GLY A 72 -3.80 -4.63 13.80
C GLY A 72 -2.82 -5.55 14.54
N ASN A 73 -2.82 -6.85 14.27
CA ASN A 73 -1.97 -7.85 14.89
C ASN A 73 -0.56 -7.83 14.29
N ALA A 74 0.26 -6.88 14.75
CA ALA A 74 1.54 -6.53 14.13
C ALA A 74 2.54 -7.68 14.05
N ASP A 75 2.72 -8.43 15.14
CA ASP A 75 3.72 -9.50 15.18
C ASP A 75 3.31 -10.67 14.29
N SER A 76 2.02 -11.03 14.28
CA SER A 76 1.51 -12.09 13.42
C SER A 76 1.60 -11.71 11.93
N ALA A 77 1.24 -10.48 11.55
CA ALA A 77 1.38 -10.01 10.18
C ALA A 77 2.84 -10.10 9.72
N SER A 78 3.77 -9.57 10.53
CA SER A 78 5.21 -9.63 10.23
C SER A 78 5.73 -11.06 10.10
N ALA A 79 5.31 -11.96 11.00
CA ALA A 79 5.72 -13.36 10.95
C ALA A 79 5.25 -14.05 9.66
N HIS A 80 4.00 -13.83 9.23
CA HIS A 80 3.48 -14.41 8.00
C HIS A 80 4.15 -13.83 6.75
N PHE A 81 4.40 -12.52 6.66
CA PHE A 81 5.16 -11.94 5.54
C PHE A 81 6.59 -12.51 5.47
N ARG A 82 7.30 -12.61 6.60
CA ARG A 82 8.64 -13.23 6.64
C ARG A 82 8.62 -14.69 6.21
N ARG A 83 7.55 -15.40 6.51
CA ARG A 83 7.37 -16.78 6.03
C ARG A 83 7.19 -16.84 4.52
N CYS A 84 6.43 -15.89 3.92
CA CYS A 84 6.32 -15.76 2.46
C CYS A 84 7.69 -15.53 1.80
N MET A 85 8.52 -14.65 2.37
CA MET A 85 9.90 -14.42 1.91
C MET A 85 10.76 -15.69 1.95
N ALA A 86 10.56 -16.54 2.96
CA ALA A 86 11.30 -17.80 3.08
C ALA A 86 10.82 -18.86 2.08
N ILE A 87 9.51 -18.89 1.76
CA ILE A 87 8.91 -19.83 0.79
C ILE A 87 9.35 -19.49 -0.63
N ASP A 88 9.29 -18.22 -1.02
CA ASP A 88 9.69 -17.79 -2.36
C ASP A 88 10.55 -16.53 -2.28
N LYS A 89 11.86 -16.73 -2.39
CA LYS A 89 12.86 -15.66 -2.29
C LYS A 89 12.92 -14.77 -3.56
N THR A 90 12.19 -15.09 -4.60
CA THR A 90 12.16 -14.33 -5.87
C THR A 90 11.05 -13.30 -5.89
N LYS A 91 10.10 -13.37 -4.95
CA LYS A 91 8.96 -12.47 -4.85
C LYS A 91 9.27 -11.24 -4.01
N VAL A 92 9.05 -10.07 -4.58
CA VAL A 92 9.24 -8.79 -3.86
C VAL A 92 8.00 -8.34 -3.10
N ASP A 93 6.81 -8.85 -3.45
CA ASP A 93 5.54 -8.46 -2.83
C ASP A 93 5.55 -8.50 -1.29
N PRO A 94 6.02 -9.59 -0.62
CA PRO A 94 6.00 -9.62 0.85
C PRO A 94 6.99 -8.64 1.49
N TYR A 95 8.04 -8.22 0.76
CA TYR A 95 8.94 -7.15 1.22
C TYR A 95 8.26 -5.79 1.13
N ILE A 96 7.56 -5.51 0.04
CA ILE A 96 6.80 -4.27 -0.16
C ILE A 96 5.75 -4.14 0.93
N ASP A 97 4.90 -5.16 1.10
CA ASP A 97 3.78 -5.12 2.03
C ASP A 97 4.23 -5.05 3.49
N LEU A 98 5.27 -5.81 3.87
CA LEU A 98 5.83 -5.73 5.21
C LEU A 98 6.44 -4.34 5.46
N ALA A 99 7.15 -3.77 4.49
CA ALA A 99 7.76 -2.46 4.64
C ALA A 99 6.70 -1.35 4.75
N ILE A 100 5.61 -1.41 3.97
CA ILE A 100 4.46 -0.50 4.10
C ILE A 100 3.89 -0.62 5.51
N PHE A 101 3.60 -1.84 5.95
CA PHE A 101 3.05 -2.11 7.26
C PHE A 101 3.93 -1.57 8.40
N LEU A 102 5.23 -1.82 8.35
CA LEU A 102 6.19 -1.33 9.33
C LEU A 102 6.29 0.20 9.32
N THR A 103 6.18 0.82 8.13
CA THR A 103 6.17 2.28 7.97
C THR A 103 4.93 2.89 8.62
N GLU A 104 3.75 2.28 8.45
CA GLU A 104 2.50 2.68 9.13
C GLU A 104 2.60 2.57 10.66
N LYS A 105 3.34 1.57 11.16
CA LYS A 105 3.60 1.39 12.60
C LYS A 105 4.74 2.25 13.15
N GLY A 106 5.37 3.08 12.31
CA GLY A 106 6.51 3.93 12.70
C GLY A 106 7.82 3.17 12.92
N ARG A 107 7.90 1.88 12.56
CA ARG A 107 9.10 1.04 12.66
C ARG A 107 10.06 1.30 11.48
N LEU A 108 10.45 2.58 11.30
CA LEU A 108 11.09 3.07 10.08
C LEU A 108 12.43 2.45 9.75
N ASN A 109 13.23 2.09 10.75
CA ASN A 109 14.54 1.48 10.51
C ASN A 109 14.40 0.04 10.02
N GLU A 110 13.47 -0.69 10.60
CA GLU A 110 13.16 -2.06 10.17
C GLU A 110 12.54 -2.06 8.78
N ALA A 111 11.60 -1.14 8.51
CA ALA A 111 11.04 -0.95 7.18
C ALA A 111 12.13 -0.69 6.14
N SER A 112 13.11 0.19 6.44
CA SER A 112 14.23 0.46 5.53
C SER A 112 15.02 -0.81 5.21
N SER A 113 15.36 -1.61 6.23
CA SER A 113 16.10 -2.88 6.02
C SER A 113 15.32 -3.86 5.14
N ILE A 114 14.00 -3.98 5.36
CA ILE A 114 13.16 -4.85 4.53
C ILE A 114 13.11 -4.39 3.07
N VAL A 115 13.05 -3.07 2.83
CA VAL A 115 13.08 -2.56 1.45
C VAL A 115 14.44 -2.82 0.79
N GLU A 116 15.56 -2.62 1.52
CA GLU A 116 16.90 -2.92 1.03
C GLU A 116 17.04 -4.40 0.64
N ASP A 117 16.52 -5.31 1.46
CA ASP A 117 16.47 -6.74 1.14
C ASP A 117 15.64 -7.01 -0.13
N GLY A 118 14.49 -6.35 -0.29
CA GLY A 118 13.67 -6.44 -1.51
C GLY A 118 14.37 -5.93 -2.76
N LEU A 119 15.09 -4.79 -2.66
CA LEU A 119 15.86 -4.21 -3.76
C LEU A 119 17.04 -5.09 -4.19
N ASN A 120 17.60 -5.90 -3.28
CA ASN A 120 18.62 -6.89 -3.62
C ASN A 120 18.08 -8.04 -4.50
N ILE A 121 16.76 -8.26 -4.49
CA ILE A 121 16.10 -9.24 -5.35
C ILE A 121 15.82 -8.64 -6.73
N LYS A 122 15.17 -7.47 -6.74
CA LYS A 122 14.77 -6.76 -7.96
C LYS A 122 14.50 -5.29 -7.66
N GLU A 123 14.95 -4.39 -8.54
CA GLU A 123 14.44 -3.01 -8.52
C GLU A 123 12.95 -3.01 -8.87
N ASP A 124 12.17 -2.37 -8.02
CA ASP A 124 10.71 -2.26 -8.18
C ASP A 124 10.27 -0.83 -7.79
N PRO A 125 9.41 -0.16 -8.57
CA PRO A 125 8.98 1.21 -8.29
C PRO A 125 8.30 1.35 -6.93
N MET A 126 7.56 0.32 -6.47
CA MET A 126 6.92 0.35 -5.15
C MET A 126 7.93 0.32 -4.01
N LEU A 127 9.06 -0.37 -4.15
CA LEU A 127 10.12 -0.36 -3.14
C LEU A 127 10.77 1.03 -3.02
N PHE A 128 11.03 1.71 -4.15
CA PHE A 128 11.51 3.10 -4.13
C PHE A 128 10.49 4.06 -3.53
N TRP A 129 9.21 3.89 -3.85
CA TRP A 129 8.14 4.66 -3.24
C TRP A 129 8.08 4.48 -1.73
N VAL A 130 8.15 3.22 -1.23
CA VAL A 130 8.16 2.97 0.23
C VAL A 130 9.37 3.62 0.90
N LEU A 131 10.56 3.54 0.31
CA LEU A 131 11.75 4.26 0.82
C LEU A 131 11.54 5.78 0.81
N GLY A 132 10.89 6.31 -0.21
CA GLY A 132 10.50 7.72 -0.29
C GLY A 132 9.61 8.12 0.90
N ARG A 133 8.58 7.33 1.20
CA ARG A 133 7.69 7.53 2.36
C ARG A 133 8.42 7.43 3.69
N ILE A 134 9.31 6.45 3.84
CA ILE A 134 10.16 6.31 5.03
C ILE A 134 11.04 7.54 5.20
N SER A 135 11.66 8.01 4.11
CA SER A 135 12.51 9.21 4.12
C SER A 135 11.70 10.48 4.47
N TYR A 136 10.47 10.59 3.97
CA TYR A 136 9.55 11.67 4.33
C TYR A 136 9.21 11.66 5.82
N GLN A 137 8.89 10.51 6.41
CA GLN A 137 8.61 10.38 7.84
C GLN A 137 9.84 10.70 8.71
N LYS A 138 11.03 10.33 8.22
CA LYS A 138 12.32 10.74 8.84
C LYS A 138 12.67 12.22 8.59
N LYS A 139 11.80 12.99 7.92
CA LYS A 139 11.98 14.39 7.53
C LYS A 139 13.18 14.66 6.60
N ASN A 140 13.70 13.61 5.97
CA ASN A 140 14.72 13.75 4.93
C ASN A 140 14.03 13.99 3.57
N TYR A 141 13.52 15.20 3.38
CA TYR A 141 12.69 15.52 2.21
C TYR A 141 13.48 15.49 0.90
N SER A 142 14.78 15.85 0.92
CA SER A 142 15.61 15.75 -0.29
C SER A 142 15.75 14.31 -0.75
N ARG A 143 16.04 13.39 0.17
CA ARG A 143 16.13 11.97 -0.15
C ARG A 143 14.79 11.37 -0.57
N ALA A 144 13.70 11.79 0.09
CA ALA A 144 12.35 11.37 -0.29
C ALA A 144 12.03 11.77 -1.73
N LYS A 145 12.35 13.02 -2.13
CA LYS A 145 12.18 13.50 -3.51
C LYS A 145 12.90 12.63 -4.52
N GLU A 146 14.22 12.38 -4.32
CA GLU A 146 15.02 11.55 -5.23
C GLU A 146 14.42 10.15 -5.43
N LEU A 147 13.98 9.52 -4.34
CA LEU A 147 13.43 8.16 -4.36
C LEU A 147 12.08 8.10 -5.08
N LEU A 148 11.21 9.10 -4.86
CA LEU A 148 9.91 9.18 -5.53
C LEU A 148 10.08 9.53 -7.01
N GLU A 149 11.04 10.38 -7.39
CA GLU A 149 11.39 10.64 -8.79
C GLU A 149 11.92 9.36 -9.48
N LYS A 150 12.70 8.54 -8.78
CA LYS A 150 13.12 7.22 -9.29
C LYS A 150 11.92 6.29 -9.50
N ALA A 151 11.00 6.21 -8.54
CA ALA A 151 9.78 5.42 -8.68
C ALA A 151 8.95 5.86 -9.90
N ASN A 152 8.73 7.17 -10.07
CA ASN A 152 8.00 7.74 -11.21
C ASN A 152 8.70 7.49 -12.55
N SER A 153 10.02 7.46 -12.58
CA SER A 153 10.78 7.15 -13.81
C SER A 153 10.66 5.68 -14.23
N MET A 154 10.42 4.78 -13.27
CA MET A 154 10.25 3.34 -13.51
C MET A 154 8.79 2.98 -13.86
N ASP A 155 7.83 3.68 -13.24
CA ASP A 155 6.41 3.51 -13.51
C ASP A 155 5.73 4.90 -13.62
N PRO A 156 5.58 5.42 -14.84
CA PRO A 156 4.93 6.72 -15.07
C PRO A 156 3.42 6.76 -14.75
N GLU A 157 2.78 5.62 -14.54
CA GLU A 157 1.35 5.52 -14.19
C GLU A 157 1.12 5.29 -12.69
N PHE A 158 2.18 5.29 -11.88
CA PHE A 158 2.11 5.07 -10.44
C PHE A 158 1.69 6.33 -9.68
N TYR A 159 0.41 6.67 -9.70
CA TYR A 159 -0.14 7.91 -9.13
C TYR A 159 0.20 8.15 -7.65
N PHE A 160 0.33 7.08 -6.83
CA PHE A 160 0.72 7.20 -5.42
C PHE A 160 2.06 7.91 -5.25
N SER A 161 3.04 7.57 -6.09
CA SER A 161 4.37 8.16 -6.02
C SER A 161 4.36 9.64 -6.43
N TYR A 162 3.57 10.03 -7.43
CA TYR A 162 3.38 11.45 -7.79
C TYR A 162 2.67 12.24 -6.68
N ASN A 163 1.65 11.66 -6.05
CA ASN A 163 0.97 12.29 -4.92
C ASN A 163 1.96 12.53 -3.75
N ASP A 164 2.72 11.51 -3.38
CA ASP A 164 3.69 11.63 -2.31
C ASP A 164 4.85 12.58 -2.66
N LEU A 165 5.27 12.64 -3.93
CA LEU A 165 6.24 13.63 -4.42
C LEU A 165 5.69 15.06 -4.24
N GLY A 166 4.42 15.28 -4.56
CA GLY A 166 3.75 16.56 -4.32
C GLY A 166 3.79 16.95 -2.84
N LEU A 167 3.51 16.01 -1.93
CA LEU A 167 3.59 16.25 -0.48
C LEU A 167 5.02 16.60 -0.03
N VAL A 168 6.02 15.91 -0.55
CA VAL A 168 7.44 16.21 -0.29
C VAL A 168 7.80 17.62 -0.78
N LEU A 169 7.38 17.99 -1.99
CA LEU A 169 7.63 19.30 -2.59
C LEU A 169 6.94 20.42 -1.79
N MET A 170 5.75 20.18 -1.25
CA MET A 170 5.10 21.10 -0.30
C MET A 170 5.95 21.33 0.96
N LYS A 171 6.54 20.27 1.53
CA LYS A 171 7.44 20.39 2.70
C LYS A 171 8.72 21.14 2.38
N LEU A 172 9.17 21.11 1.12
CA LEU A 172 10.31 21.89 0.62
C LEU A 172 9.94 23.33 0.22
N GLY A 173 8.67 23.73 0.35
CA GLY A 173 8.18 25.06 -0.05
C GLY A 173 8.03 25.25 -1.56
N LYS A 174 8.16 24.19 -2.35
CA LYS A 174 8.09 24.19 -3.82
C LYS A 174 6.65 23.96 -4.28
N PHE A 175 5.75 24.88 -3.95
CA PHE A 175 4.30 24.70 -4.16
C PHE A 175 3.91 24.58 -5.64
N GLY A 176 4.59 25.28 -6.55
CA GLY A 176 4.34 25.16 -7.99
C GLY A 176 4.69 23.77 -8.52
N ASP A 177 5.86 23.25 -8.15
CA ASP A 177 6.30 21.88 -8.51
C ASP A 177 5.37 20.83 -7.88
N ALA A 178 4.90 21.07 -6.64
CA ALA A 178 3.95 20.21 -5.97
C ALA A 178 2.64 20.11 -6.75
N ASN A 179 2.08 21.23 -7.22
CA ASN A 179 0.89 21.24 -8.07
C ASN A 179 1.09 20.46 -9.36
N THR A 180 2.26 20.55 -9.99
CA THR A 180 2.58 19.76 -11.18
C THR A 180 2.55 18.26 -10.87
N ALA A 181 3.20 17.83 -9.78
CA ALA A 181 3.19 16.42 -9.37
C ALA A 181 1.78 15.91 -9.04
N PHE A 182 0.99 16.67 -8.28
CA PHE A 182 -0.39 16.32 -7.98
C PHE A 182 -1.27 16.29 -9.24
N SER A 183 -1.04 17.18 -10.21
CA SER A 183 -1.81 17.21 -11.47
C SER A 183 -1.54 15.95 -12.30
N VAL A 184 -0.30 15.44 -12.31
CA VAL A 184 0.01 14.15 -12.93
C VAL A 184 -0.74 13.02 -12.20
N ALA A 185 -0.67 12.98 -10.87
CA ALA A 185 -1.40 11.99 -10.08
C ALA A 185 -2.91 12.05 -10.34
N LEU A 186 -3.49 13.26 -10.44
CA LEU A 186 -4.91 13.45 -10.71
C LEU A 186 -5.30 13.04 -12.14
N ALA A 187 -4.42 13.24 -13.11
CA ALA A 187 -4.66 12.79 -14.49
C ALA A 187 -4.72 11.25 -14.58
N ILE A 188 -3.91 10.55 -13.79
CA ILE A 188 -3.91 9.08 -13.70
C ILE A 188 -5.12 8.58 -12.89
N TYR A 189 -5.45 9.24 -11.78
CA TYR A 189 -6.55 8.87 -10.89
C TYR A 189 -7.48 10.07 -10.61
N PRO A 190 -8.44 10.38 -11.53
CA PRO A 190 -9.27 11.60 -11.47
C PRO A 190 -10.24 11.68 -10.28
N GLU A 191 -10.72 10.54 -9.78
CA GLU A 191 -11.73 10.46 -8.70
C GLU A 191 -11.08 10.38 -7.31
N SER A 192 -9.97 11.10 -7.10
CA SER A 192 -9.28 11.17 -5.81
C SER A 192 -9.62 12.45 -5.05
N ALA A 193 -10.38 12.32 -3.96
CA ALA A 193 -10.62 13.43 -3.04
C ALA A 193 -9.32 13.90 -2.36
N GLU A 194 -8.40 12.97 -2.06
CA GLU A 194 -7.12 13.29 -1.44
C GLU A 194 -6.26 14.17 -2.35
N ILE A 195 -6.09 13.79 -3.63
CA ILE A 195 -5.26 14.55 -4.57
C ILE A 195 -5.88 15.94 -4.82
N ASN A 196 -7.19 16.01 -5.02
CA ASN A 196 -7.89 17.30 -5.15
C ASN A 196 -7.68 18.18 -3.91
N THR A 197 -7.73 17.59 -2.71
CA THR A 197 -7.46 18.30 -1.46
C THR A 197 -6.03 18.83 -1.40
N ASN A 198 -5.05 18.03 -1.80
CA ASN A 198 -3.63 18.41 -1.80
C ASN A 198 -3.36 19.55 -2.79
N ILE A 199 -3.97 19.52 -3.98
CA ILE A 199 -3.89 20.62 -4.95
C ILE A 199 -4.48 21.91 -4.37
N ALA A 200 -5.67 21.82 -3.77
CA ALA A 200 -6.31 22.98 -3.16
C ALA A 200 -5.44 23.59 -2.03
N GLN A 201 -4.87 22.76 -1.17
CA GLN A 201 -3.95 23.20 -0.12
C GLN A 201 -2.70 23.88 -0.68
N SER A 202 -2.13 23.33 -1.75
CA SER A 202 -0.96 23.92 -2.39
C SER A 202 -1.26 25.29 -2.98
N PHE A 203 -2.42 25.48 -3.65
CA PHE A 203 -2.84 26.79 -4.13
C PHE A 203 -3.08 27.79 -2.98
N ILE A 204 -3.68 27.36 -1.86
CA ILE A 204 -3.82 28.20 -0.67
C ILE A 204 -2.45 28.67 -0.15
N MET A 205 -1.46 27.77 -0.12
CA MET A 205 -0.09 28.12 0.32
C MET A 205 0.59 29.10 -0.63
N MET A 206 0.18 29.14 -1.90
CA MET A 206 0.63 30.13 -2.91
C MET A 206 -0.15 31.44 -2.83
N GLY A 207 -1.15 31.57 -1.96
CA GLY A 207 -2.05 32.73 -1.92
C GLY A 207 -3.09 32.78 -3.04
N LYS A 208 -3.26 31.70 -3.80
CA LYS A 208 -4.14 31.56 -4.97
C LYS A 208 -5.46 30.90 -4.60
N SER A 209 -6.23 31.53 -3.71
CA SER A 209 -7.48 30.96 -3.20
C SER A 209 -8.54 30.74 -4.30
N ASN A 210 -8.55 31.55 -5.35
CA ASN A 210 -9.46 31.35 -6.48
C ASN A 210 -9.18 30.04 -7.24
N ASP A 211 -7.88 29.72 -7.45
CA ASP A 211 -7.48 28.50 -8.16
C ASP A 211 -7.72 27.24 -7.29
N ALA A 212 -7.71 27.39 -5.95
CA ALA A 212 -7.98 26.30 -5.01
C ALA A 212 -9.46 25.86 -5.00
N GLU A 213 -10.38 26.74 -5.36
CA GLU A 213 -11.82 26.54 -5.10
C GLU A 213 -12.39 25.32 -5.84
N SER A 214 -12.11 25.18 -7.13
CA SER A 214 -12.64 24.08 -7.95
C SER A 214 -12.20 22.72 -7.41
N TYR A 215 -10.94 22.61 -7.03
CA TYR A 215 -10.38 21.37 -6.47
C TYR A 215 -10.97 21.06 -5.08
N ALA A 216 -11.12 22.07 -4.22
CA ALA A 216 -11.73 21.87 -2.91
C ALA A 216 -13.20 21.44 -3.01
N LYS A 217 -13.97 22.03 -3.94
CA LYS A 217 -15.35 21.63 -4.23
C LYS A 217 -15.42 20.18 -4.76
N LYS A 218 -14.54 19.81 -5.72
CA LYS A 218 -14.50 18.44 -6.24
C LYS A 218 -14.15 17.44 -5.13
N ALA A 219 -13.21 17.77 -4.24
CA ALA A 219 -12.89 16.94 -3.11
C ALA A 219 -14.10 16.75 -2.17
N LEU A 220 -14.86 17.82 -1.92
CA LEU A 220 -16.05 17.76 -1.07
C LEU A 220 -17.21 16.99 -1.73
N GLU A 221 -17.36 17.06 -3.06
CA GLU A 221 -18.32 16.22 -3.79
C GLU A 221 -18.00 14.73 -3.64
N LEU A 222 -16.71 14.36 -3.69
CA LEU A 222 -16.26 12.98 -3.53
C LEU A 222 -16.36 12.47 -2.09
N LEU A 223 -16.17 13.36 -1.09
CA LEU A 223 -16.23 13.04 0.34
C LEU A 223 -17.01 14.12 1.12
N PRO A 224 -18.36 14.15 1.01
CA PRO A 224 -19.19 15.24 1.54
C PRO A 224 -19.16 15.37 3.06
N ASP A 225 -18.86 14.30 3.78
CA ASP A 225 -18.85 14.30 5.25
C ASP A 225 -17.46 14.55 5.86
N ASN A 226 -16.45 14.86 5.02
CA ASN A 226 -15.09 15.08 5.50
C ASN A 226 -14.90 16.49 6.04
N GLU A 227 -14.79 16.61 7.37
CA GLU A 227 -14.65 17.90 8.08
C GLU A 227 -13.37 18.67 7.69
N MET A 228 -12.28 17.98 7.38
CA MET A 228 -11.05 18.65 6.94
C MET A 228 -11.28 19.36 5.59
N ILE A 229 -11.96 18.72 4.65
CA ILE A 229 -12.27 19.31 3.34
C ILE A 229 -13.24 20.48 3.50
N LYS A 230 -14.28 20.37 4.34
CA LYS A 230 -15.19 21.47 4.65
C LYS A 230 -14.45 22.69 5.19
N ASN A 231 -13.48 22.46 6.10
CA ASN A 231 -12.66 23.55 6.64
C ASN A 231 -11.78 24.22 5.58
N ILE A 232 -11.28 23.46 4.60
CA ILE A 232 -10.52 24.02 3.47
C ILE A 232 -11.43 24.92 2.61
N VAL A 233 -12.63 24.46 2.27
CA VAL A 233 -13.61 25.26 1.51
C VAL A 233 -13.93 26.56 2.25
N LYS A 234 -14.25 26.47 3.54
CA LYS A 234 -14.52 27.65 4.37
C LYS A 234 -13.35 28.64 4.38
N LYS A 235 -12.13 28.15 4.54
CA LYS A 235 -10.92 29.00 4.50
C LYS A 235 -10.74 29.71 3.16
N ILE A 236 -11.06 29.05 2.05
CA ILE A 236 -11.03 29.65 0.72
C ILE A 236 -12.03 30.79 0.63
N GLU A 237 -13.27 30.58 1.10
CA GLU A 237 -14.32 31.61 1.11
C GLU A 237 -13.96 32.83 1.97
N GLU A 238 -13.34 32.60 3.13
CA GLU A 238 -12.86 33.67 4.03
C GLU A 238 -11.73 34.49 3.37
N ASN A 239 -10.81 33.83 2.68
CA ASN A 239 -9.72 34.51 1.98
C ASN A 239 -10.18 35.35 0.78
N LYS A 240 -11.29 35.00 0.16
CA LYS A 240 -11.89 35.76 -0.96
C LYS A 240 -12.61 37.05 -0.52
N LYS A 241 -12.96 37.14 0.76
CA LYS A 241 -13.66 38.31 1.33
C LYS A 241 -12.70 39.40 1.81
N LYS A 242 -11.40 39.12 1.83
CA LYS A 242 -10.33 40.04 2.20
C LYS A 242 -9.69 40.70 0.96
#